data_785cef62c6f74cf287beec4b39c1f62a
#
_entry.id   785cef62c6f74cf287beec4b39c1f62a
#
_cell.length_a   1.000
_cell.length_b   1.000
_cell.length_c   1.000
_cell.angle_alpha   90.00
_cell.angle_beta   90.00
_cell.angle_gamma   90.00
#
_symmetry.space_group_name_H-M   'P 1'
#
loop_
_entity.id
_entity.type
_entity.pdbx_description
1 polymer ?
#
loop_
_entity_poly.entity_id
_entity_poly.type
_entity_poly.pdbx_seq_one_letter_code
_entity_poly.pdbx_strand_id
1 'polypeptide(L)'
;LLLASAEQHDRELGLLFGGVCAVICGLLIGIPALRADAQDCCRLLFDGDHAVEIRFVPAQGRWLLSCALRGQRAEGSALQVLMQGNHMGAGFGGGWAGIDAQGLAVLHLPLALPEASASAMLNAIELLLNHVERWEIRLLEIAPAASGLRMAEWAQRI
;
A
#
# COMPACT_ATOMS: atom_id res chain seq x y z
N LEU A 1 3.17 -27.83 22.66
CA LEU A 1 2.36 -27.04 23.60
C LEU A 1 2.83 -25.57 23.72
N LEU A 2 4.13 -25.31 23.82
CA LEU A 2 4.69 -23.93 23.91
C LEU A 2 4.51 -23.09 22.63
N LEU A 3 4.59 -23.71 21.44
CA LEU A 3 4.39 -23.02 20.16
C LEU A 3 2.93 -22.59 19.95
N ALA A 4 1.96 -23.43 20.32
CA ALA A 4 0.54 -23.11 20.22
C ALA A 4 0.13 -21.96 21.17
N SER A 5 0.80 -21.82 22.33
CA SER A 5 0.57 -20.73 23.28
C SER A 5 1.11 -19.40 22.79
N ALA A 6 2.25 -19.39 22.08
CA ALA A 6 2.82 -18.18 21.50
C ALA A 6 1.95 -17.65 20.35
N GLU A 7 1.48 -18.53 19.46
CA GLU A 7 0.58 -18.15 18.35
C GLU A 7 -0.79 -17.66 18.85
N GLN A 8 -1.27 -18.17 19.96
CA GLN A 8 -2.53 -17.73 20.56
C GLN A 8 -2.37 -16.37 21.24
N HIS A 9 -1.25 -16.12 21.90
CA HIS A 9 -0.91 -14.85 22.53
C HIS A 9 -0.71 -13.75 21.47
N ASP A 10 -0.04 -14.04 20.36
CA ASP A 10 0.12 -13.13 19.24
C ASP A 10 -1.22 -12.79 18.55
N ARG A 11 -2.14 -13.75 18.47
CA ARG A 11 -3.51 -13.50 17.95
C ARG A 11 -4.33 -12.63 18.89
N GLU A 12 -4.26 -12.85 20.19
CA GLU A 12 -4.97 -12.02 21.18
C GLU A 12 -4.42 -10.60 21.24
N LEU A 13 -3.09 -10.42 21.14
CA LEU A 13 -2.46 -9.11 20.99
C LEU A 13 -2.89 -8.44 19.68
N GLY A 14 -2.91 -9.17 18.58
CA GLY A 14 -3.36 -8.66 17.28
C GLY A 14 -4.81 -8.16 17.31
N LEU A 15 -5.72 -8.90 17.95
CA LEU A 15 -7.13 -8.52 18.12
C LEU A 15 -7.29 -7.29 19.02
N LEU A 16 -6.52 -7.20 20.09
CA LEU A 16 -6.51 -6.03 20.98
C LEU A 16 -5.94 -4.79 20.26
N PHE A 17 -4.85 -4.94 19.53
CA PHE A 17 -4.21 -3.83 18.83
C PHE A 17 -4.95 -3.43 17.54
N GLY A 18 -5.54 -4.36 16.78
CA GLY A 18 -6.36 -4.07 15.60
C GLY A 18 -7.61 -3.25 15.96
N GLY A 19 -8.33 -3.68 17.01
CA GLY A 19 -9.47 -2.94 17.53
C GLY A 19 -9.11 -1.56 18.09
N VAL A 20 -7.98 -1.45 18.78
CA VAL A 20 -7.45 -0.18 19.32
C VAL A 20 -6.98 0.73 18.18
N CYS A 21 -6.38 0.18 17.10
CA CYS A 21 -5.98 0.97 15.95
C CYS A 21 -7.18 1.61 15.25
N ALA A 22 -8.25 0.85 15.01
CA ALA A 22 -9.47 1.39 14.40
C ALA A 22 -10.05 2.54 15.23
N VAL A 23 -10.06 2.39 16.56
CA VAL A 23 -10.52 3.44 17.48
C VAL A 23 -9.55 4.64 17.46
N ILE A 24 -8.25 4.41 17.51
CA ILE A 24 -7.26 5.48 17.47
C ILE A 24 -7.29 6.20 16.11
N CYS A 25 -7.22 5.51 15.00
CA CYS A 25 -7.34 6.12 13.68
C CYS A 25 -8.67 6.86 13.53
N GLY A 26 -9.77 6.26 13.97
CA GLY A 26 -11.09 6.90 13.89
C GLY A 26 -11.21 8.17 14.70
N LEU A 27 -10.71 8.19 15.93
CA LEU A 27 -10.70 9.38 16.79
C LEU A 27 -9.78 10.48 16.26
N LEU A 28 -8.67 10.12 15.63
CA LEU A 28 -7.63 11.05 15.21
C LEU A 28 -7.89 11.67 13.84
N ILE A 29 -8.51 10.89 12.93
CA ILE A 29 -8.92 11.35 11.60
C ILE A 29 -10.33 11.98 11.63
N GLY A 30 -10.99 11.96 12.79
CA GLY A 30 -12.35 12.46 12.92
C GLY A 30 -13.43 11.52 12.36
N ILE A 31 -13.11 10.23 12.22
CA ILE A 31 -14.04 9.18 11.76
C ILE A 31 -14.28 8.17 12.89
N PRO A 32 -15.14 8.50 13.88
CA PRO A 32 -15.34 7.66 15.06
C PRO A 32 -15.96 6.28 14.75
N ALA A 33 -16.46 6.09 13.54
CA ALA A 33 -17.07 4.84 13.07
C ALA A 33 -16.10 3.89 12.37
N LEU A 34 -14.80 4.24 12.26
CA LEU A 34 -13.81 3.38 11.62
C LEU A 34 -13.70 2.05 12.38
N ARG A 35 -13.80 0.96 11.65
CA ARG A 35 -13.69 -0.40 12.17
C ARG A 35 -12.67 -1.18 11.37
N ALA A 36 -11.92 -2.05 12.05
CA ALA A 36 -11.12 -3.06 11.38
C ALA A 36 -12.03 -4.17 10.83
N ASP A 37 -11.66 -4.71 9.70
CA ASP A 37 -12.31 -5.90 9.12
C ASP A 37 -11.87 -7.19 9.85
N ALA A 38 -12.38 -8.34 9.38
CA ALA A 38 -12.05 -9.66 9.95
C ALA A 38 -10.56 -10.05 9.82
N GLN A 39 -9.76 -9.26 9.06
CA GLN A 39 -8.33 -9.43 8.88
C GLN A 39 -7.51 -8.37 9.61
N ASP A 40 -8.10 -7.68 10.59
CA ASP A 40 -7.49 -6.58 11.34
C ASP A 40 -6.97 -5.45 10.43
N CYS A 41 -7.64 -5.21 9.31
CA CYS A 41 -7.32 -4.17 8.36
C CYS A 41 -8.35 -3.06 8.40
N CYS A 42 -7.89 -1.82 8.51
CA CYS A 42 -8.71 -0.63 8.32
C CYS A 42 -8.55 -0.11 6.90
N ARG A 43 -9.66 0.25 6.25
CA ARG A 43 -9.65 0.83 4.90
C ARG A 43 -10.21 2.23 4.94
N LEU A 44 -9.46 3.16 4.36
CA LEU A 44 -9.82 4.56 4.20
C LEU A 44 -9.84 4.91 2.72
N LEU A 45 -10.93 5.51 2.25
CA LEU A 45 -11.05 5.96 0.87
C LEU A 45 -10.75 7.45 0.79
N PHE A 46 -9.78 7.84 -0.02
CA PHE A 46 -9.38 9.22 -0.28
C PHE A 46 -9.76 9.61 -1.71
N ASP A 47 -10.32 10.80 -1.86
CA ASP A 47 -10.74 11.40 -3.14
C ASP A 47 -11.63 10.50 -4.02
N GLY A 48 -12.32 9.55 -3.38
CA GLY A 48 -13.20 8.58 -4.04
C GLY A 48 -12.49 7.46 -4.79
N ASP A 49 -11.16 7.48 -4.87
CA ASP A 49 -10.39 6.63 -5.78
C ASP A 49 -9.25 5.83 -5.12
N HIS A 50 -8.58 6.39 -4.12
CA HIS A 50 -7.46 5.73 -3.46
C HIS A 50 -7.88 5.08 -2.14
N ALA A 51 -7.88 3.76 -2.10
CA ALA A 51 -8.13 3.00 -0.88
C ALA A 51 -6.80 2.73 -0.15
N VAL A 52 -6.61 3.38 0.98
CA VAL A 52 -5.48 3.12 1.88
C VAL A 52 -5.87 2.03 2.88
N GLU A 53 -5.16 0.94 2.86
CA GLU A 53 -5.26 -0.14 3.83
C GLU A 53 -4.23 0.07 4.94
N ILE A 54 -4.67 0.00 6.18
CA ILE A 54 -3.81 0.13 7.36
C ILE A 54 -3.93 -1.17 8.16
N ARG A 55 -2.82 -1.88 8.31
CA ARG A 55 -2.74 -3.15 9.01
C ARG A 55 -1.64 -3.13 10.05
N PHE A 56 -1.92 -3.65 11.24
CA PHE A 56 -0.89 -3.94 12.21
C PHE A 56 -0.25 -5.30 11.92
N VAL A 57 1.09 -5.35 11.96
CA VAL A 57 1.88 -6.59 11.78
C VAL A 57 2.60 -6.91 13.08
N PRO A 58 1.99 -7.72 13.99
CA PRO A 58 2.52 -7.96 15.35
C PRO A 58 3.93 -8.53 15.33
N ALA A 59 4.19 -9.51 14.48
CA ALA A 59 5.51 -10.16 14.35
C ALA A 59 6.66 -9.20 13.99
N GLN A 60 6.33 -8.01 13.48
CA GLN A 60 7.31 -6.99 13.08
C GLN A 60 7.22 -5.72 13.92
N GLY A 61 6.28 -5.65 14.87
CA GLY A 61 6.08 -4.49 15.74
C GLY A 61 5.84 -3.18 14.96
N ARG A 62 5.11 -3.24 13.82
CA ARG A 62 4.88 -2.08 12.96
C ARG A 62 3.50 -2.07 12.33
N TRP A 63 3.08 -0.89 11.97
CA TRP A 63 1.96 -0.65 11.06
C TRP A 63 2.44 -0.73 9.62
N LEU A 64 1.61 -1.27 8.74
CA LEU A 64 1.82 -1.28 7.31
C LEU A 64 0.66 -0.56 6.65
N LEU A 65 0.96 0.54 5.99
CA LEU A 65 0.05 1.28 5.13
C LEU A 65 0.24 0.80 3.71
N SER A 66 -0.84 0.54 2.98
CA SER A 66 -0.78 0.02 1.62
C SER A 66 -1.80 0.72 0.74
N CYS A 67 -1.44 1.04 -0.50
CA CYS A 67 -2.34 1.61 -1.49
C CYS A 67 -2.00 1.07 -2.88
N ALA A 68 -2.99 0.56 -3.60
CA ALA A 68 -2.83 0.10 -4.97
C ALA A 68 -2.73 1.30 -5.93
N LEU A 69 -1.86 1.19 -6.93
CA LEU A 69 -1.76 2.15 -8.04
C LEU A 69 -2.90 1.87 -9.03
N ARG A 70 -3.69 2.89 -9.33
CA ARG A 70 -4.89 2.73 -10.19
C ARG A 70 -4.55 2.27 -11.58
N GLY A 71 -5.15 1.12 -11.98
CA GLY A 71 -5.02 0.60 -13.34
C GLY A 71 -3.60 0.22 -13.76
N GLN A 72 -2.63 0.26 -12.85
CA GLN A 72 -1.23 0.01 -13.16
C GLN A 72 -0.88 -1.46 -12.88
N ARG A 73 -0.89 -2.26 -13.95
CA ARG A 73 -0.34 -3.62 -13.88
C ARG A 73 1.19 -3.56 -13.84
N ALA A 74 1.77 -4.33 -12.92
CA ALA A 74 3.21 -4.42 -12.76
C ALA A 74 3.82 -5.37 -13.78
N GLU A 75 3.83 -4.97 -15.06
CA GLU A 75 4.32 -5.78 -16.20
C GLU A 75 5.40 -5.03 -17.01
N GLY A 76 6.27 -5.77 -17.67
CA GLY A 76 7.24 -5.21 -18.61
C GLY A 76 8.12 -4.10 -18.02
N SER A 77 8.15 -2.94 -18.69
CA SER A 77 8.92 -1.77 -18.26
C SER A 77 8.43 -1.16 -16.95
N ALA A 78 7.13 -1.22 -16.67
CA ALA A 78 6.57 -0.76 -15.41
C ALA A 78 7.14 -1.55 -14.22
N LEU A 79 7.17 -2.88 -14.32
CA LEU A 79 7.79 -3.72 -13.30
C LEU A 79 9.26 -3.38 -13.08
N GLN A 80 10.03 -3.22 -14.17
CA GLN A 80 11.46 -2.89 -14.09
C GLN A 80 11.68 -1.58 -13.33
N VAL A 81 10.91 -0.55 -13.61
CA VAL A 81 11.05 0.77 -12.99
C VAL A 81 10.60 0.74 -11.52
N LEU A 82 9.53 0.00 -11.19
CA LEU A 82 9.12 -0.23 -9.80
C LEU A 82 10.23 -0.95 -9.00
N MET A 83 10.86 -1.98 -9.58
CA MET A 83 11.97 -2.68 -8.94
C MET A 83 13.20 -1.78 -8.75
N GLN A 84 13.50 -0.89 -9.69
CA GLN A 84 14.53 0.14 -9.51
C GLN A 84 14.19 1.11 -8.38
N GLY A 85 12.90 1.50 -8.25
CA GLY A 85 12.41 2.34 -7.15
C GLY A 85 12.56 1.69 -5.77
N ASN A 86 12.51 0.34 -5.71
CA ASN A 86 12.73 -0.41 -4.48
C ASN A 86 14.19 -0.36 -3.99
N HIS A 87 15.14 0.03 -4.85
CA HIS A 87 16.54 0.06 -4.47
C HIS A 87 16.75 1.00 -3.27
N MET A 88 17.11 0.44 -2.13
CA MET A 88 17.29 1.12 -0.84
C MET A 88 16.07 1.92 -0.35
N GLY A 89 14.86 1.64 -0.86
CA GLY A 89 13.64 2.35 -0.50
C GLY A 89 13.54 3.80 -1.00
N ALA A 90 14.51 4.25 -1.78
CA ALA A 90 14.63 5.67 -2.17
C ALA A 90 13.45 6.18 -3.01
N GLY A 91 12.83 5.30 -3.80
CA GLY A 91 11.71 5.67 -4.67
C GLY A 91 10.37 5.82 -3.95
N PHE A 92 10.23 5.33 -2.72
CA PHE A 92 8.96 5.20 -2.01
C PHE A 92 8.98 5.76 -0.58
N GLY A 93 9.85 6.71 -0.30
CA GLY A 93 9.90 7.39 1.00
C GLY A 93 10.22 6.46 2.19
N GLY A 94 11.04 5.43 1.96
CA GLY A 94 11.37 4.40 2.95
C GLY A 94 10.46 3.16 2.89
N GLY A 95 9.46 3.19 2.01
CA GLY A 95 8.59 2.04 1.71
C GLY A 95 9.10 1.20 0.54
N TRP A 96 8.20 0.45 -0.08
CA TRP A 96 8.49 -0.39 -1.26
C TRP A 96 7.25 -0.59 -2.12
N ALA A 97 7.46 -0.99 -3.37
CA ALA A 97 6.40 -1.47 -4.26
C ALA A 97 6.31 -3.00 -4.21
N GLY A 98 5.09 -3.52 -4.21
CA GLY A 98 4.74 -4.92 -4.37
C GLY A 98 3.77 -5.14 -5.53
N ILE A 99 3.36 -6.38 -5.70
CA ILE A 99 2.33 -6.79 -6.67
C ILE A 99 1.29 -7.59 -5.90
N ASP A 100 0.01 -7.23 -6.07
CA ASP A 100 -1.09 -7.97 -5.46
C ASP A 100 -1.45 -9.25 -6.25
N ALA A 101 -2.42 -10.01 -5.74
CA ALA A 101 -2.88 -11.24 -6.39
C ALA A 101 -3.54 -11.01 -7.76
N GLN A 102 -3.94 -9.79 -8.08
CA GLN A 102 -4.52 -9.37 -9.37
C GLN A 102 -3.46 -8.86 -10.36
N GLY A 103 -2.20 -8.77 -9.93
CA GLY A 103 -1.09 -8.26 -10.73
C GLY A 103 -0.99 -6.73 -10.74
N LEU A 104 -1.72 -6.04 -9.86
CA LEU A 104 -1.64 -4.60 -9.71
C LEU A 104 -0.44 -4.20 -8.85
N ALA A 105 0.19 -3.09 -9.19
CA ALA A 105 1.24 -2.52 -8.36
C ALA A 105 0.62 -1.92 -7.08
N VAL A 106 1.24 -2.21 -5.94
CA VAL A 106 0.83 -1.72 -4.62
C VAL A 106 2.03 -1.08 -3.93
N LEU A 107 1.86 0.13 -3.41
CA LEU A 107 2.86 0.76 -2.57
C LEU A 107 2.61 0.42 -1.10
N HIS A 108 3.69 0.17 -0.39
CA HIS A 108 3.69 -0.14 1.03
C HIS A 108 4.60 0.84 1.77
N LEU A 109 4.10 1.39 2.87
CA LEU A 109 4.86 2.26 3.77
C LEU A 109 4.78 1.72 5.20
N PRO A 110 5.91 1.33 5.82
CA PRO A 110 5.94 0.89 7.21
C PRO A 110 5.98 2.09 8.17
N LEU A 111 5.30 1.96 9.32
CA LEU A 111 5.41 2.87 10.46
C LEU A 111 5.70 2.05 11.70
N ALA A 112 6.87 2.27 12.32
CA ALA A 112 7.28 1.54 13.50
C ALA A 112 6.35 1.85 14.69
N LEU A 113 6.03 0.84 15.51
CA LEU A 113 5.11 1.01 16.64
C LEU A 113 5.55 2.09 17.63
N PRO A 114 6.84 2.22 18.00
CA PRO A 114 7.28 3.27 18.92
C PRO A 114 7.08 4.70 18.38
N GLU A 115 6.99 4.85 17.07
CA GLU A 115 6.80 6.14 16.38
C GLU A 115 5.31 6.41 16.07
N ALA A 116 4.44 5.41 16.27
CA ALA A 116 3.04 5.47 15.93
C ALA A 116 2.28 6.41 16.87
N SER A 117 2.13 7.65 16.45
CA SER A 117 1.22 8.63 17.02
C SER A 117 0.14 8.97 15.98
N ALA A 118 -0.85 9.70 16.39
CA ALA A 118 -1.88 10.27 15.54
C ALA A 118 -1.33 11.04 14.36
N SER A 119 -0.49 12.01 14.67
CA SER A 119 0.13 12.86 13.67
C SER A 119 1.08 12.07 12.77
N ALA A 120 1.84 11.12 13.32
CA ALA A 120 2.71 10.26 12.53
C ALA A 120 1.91 9.38 11.55
N MET A 121 0.76 8.86 11.96
CA MET A 121 -0.11 8.07 11.09
C MET A 121 -0.68 8.92 9.95
N LEU A 122 -1.18 10.13 10.26
CA LEU A 122 -1.68 11.07 9.24
C LEU A 122 -0.57 11.46 8.25
N ASN A 123 0.62 11.79 8.74
CA ASN A 123 1.76 12.10 7.90
C ASN A 123 2.18 10.91 7.02
N ALA A 124 2.11 9.69 7.55
CA ALA A 124 2.41 8.48 6.79
C ALA A 124 1.38 8.22 5.68
N ILE A 125 0.09 8.48 5.94
CA ILE A 125 -0.98 8.39 4.93
C ILE A 125 -0.72 9.43 3.83
N GLU A 126 -0.48 10.68 4.18
CA GLU A 126 -0.19 11.75 3.24
C GLU A 126 1.05 11.44 2.40
N LEU A 127 2.13 10.97 3.03
CA LEU A 127 3.35 10.57 2.33
C LEU A 127 3.08 9.44 1.35
N LEU A 128 2.32 8.40 1.75
CA LEU A 128 1.96 7.29 0.88
C LEU A 128 1.15 7.78 -0.33
N LEU A 129 0.12 8.59 -0.13
CA LEU A 129 -0.73 9.12 -1.21
C LEU A 129 0.07 9.99 -2.19
N ASN A 130 0.96 10.86 -1.70
CA ASN A 130 1.85 11.65 -2.54
C ASN A 130 2.78 10.77 -3.41
N HIS A 131 3.24 9.63 -2.89
CA HIS A 131 4.01 8.67 -3.66
C HIS A 131 3.14 7.93 -4.68
N VAL A 132 1.92 7.51 -4.29
CA VAL A 132 0.96 6.84 -5.19
C VAL A 132 0.70 7.71 -6.41
N GLU A 133 0.29 8.96 -6.24
CA GLU A 133 0.02 9.91 -7.34
C GLU A 133 1.23 10.11 -8.25
N ARG A 134 2.41 10.32 -7.66
CA ARG A 134 3.65 10.50 -8.42
C ARG A 134 3.99 9.27 -9.26
N TRP A 135 3.81 8.08 -8.69
CA TRP A 135 4.12 6.85 -9.40
C TRP A 135 3.07 6.50 -10.45
N GLU A 136 1.79 6.80 -10.22
CA GLU A 136 0.75 6.68 -11.25
C GLU A 136 1.11 7.50 -12.48
N ILE A 137 1.47 8.77 -12.32
CA ILE A 137 1.92 9.66 -13.41
C ILE A 137 3.14 9.07 -14.12
N ARG A 138 4.17 8.68 -13.35
CA ARG A 138 5.40 8.14 -13.90
C ARG A 138 5.20 6.85 -14.70
N LEU A 139 4.33 5.96 -14.24
CA LEU A 139 4.05 4.72 -14.93
C LEU A 139 3.23 4.94 -16.21
N LEU A 140 2.35 5.94 -16.24
CA LEU A 140 1.65 6.34 -17.48
C LEU A 140 2.63 6.86 -18.54
N GLU A 141 3.67 7.59 -18.15
CA GLU A 141 4.71 8.06 -19.08
C GLU A 141 5.57 6.93 -19.65
N ILE A 142 5.75 5.85 -18.88
CA ILE A 142 6.56 4.68 -19.26
C ILE A 142 5.74 3.66 -20.05
N ALA A 143 4.40 3.63 -19.87
CA ALA A 143 3.53 2.74 -20.63
C ALA A 143 3.74 3.03 -22.11
N PRO A 144 4.22 2.06 -22.91
CA PRO A 144 4.52 2.35 -24.30
C PRO A 144 3.28 2.83 -25.01
N ALA A 145 3.43 3.86 -25.83
CA ALA A 145 2.51 4.18 -26.93
C ALA A 145 2.47 3.02 -27.95
N ALA A 146 2.44 1.78 -27.50
CA ALA A 146 2.79 0.56 -28.22
C ALA A 146 1.61 -0.19 -28.84
N SER A 147 0.41 0.38 -28.82
CA SER A 147 -0.72 -0.20 -29.56
C SER A 147 -0.96 0.46 -30.92
N GLY A 148 -0.48 1.68 -31.12
CA GLY A 148 -0.72 2.43 -32.37
C GLY A 148 0.28 2.13 -33.51
N LEU A 149 1.54 1.89 -33.18
CA LEU A 149 2.59 1.76 -34.17
C LEU A 149 2.66 0.36 -34.82
N ARG A 150 2.31 -0.69 -34.11
CA ARG A 150 2.30 -2.06 -34.68
C ARG A 150 1.19 -2.31 -35.69
N MET A 151 0.04 -1.65 -35.55
CA MET A 151 -1.06 -1.74 -36.54
C MET A 151 -0.74 -0.98 -37.79
N ALA A 152 -0.04 0.16 -37.72
CA ALA A 152 0.33 0.95 -38.89
C ALA A 152 1.42 0.28 -39.76
N GLU A 153 2.36 -0.43 -39.17
CA GLU A 153 3.37 -1.18 -39.94
C GLU A 153 2.81 -2.41 -40.65
N TRP A 154 1.78 -3.05 -40.08
CA TRP A 154 1.10 -4.18 -40.75
C TRP A 154 0.29 -3.75 -41.94
N ALA A 155 -0.35 -2.59 -41.90
CA ALA A 155 -1.19 -2.05 -42.99
C ALA A 155 -0.36 -1.56 -44.18
N GLN A 156 0.95 -1.34 -44.02
CA GLN A 156 1.83 -0.91 -45.11
C GLN A 156 2.54 -2.07 -45.84
N ARG A 157 2.31 -3.33 -45.45
CA ARG A 157 2.92 -4.52 -46.07
C ARG A 157 1.94 -5.37 -46.90
N ILE A 158 0.71 -4.88 -47.11
CA ILE A 158 -0.25 -5.44 -48.03
C ILE A 158 -0.39 -4.47 -49.22
#